data_651ea44ad2427351f68e56795622fca2
#
_entry.id   651ea44ad2427351f68e56795622fca2
#
_cell.length_a   1.000
_cell.length_b   1.000
_cell.length_c   1.000
_cell.angle_alpha   90.00
_cell.angle_beta   90.00
_cell.angle_gamma   90.00
#
_symmetry.space_group_name_H-M   'P 1'
#
loop_
_entity.id
_entity.type
_entity.pdbx_description
1 polymer ?
#
loop_
_entity_poly.entity_id
_entity_poly.type
_entity_poly.pdbx_seq_one_letter_code
_entity_poly.pdbx_strand_id
1 'polypeptide(L)'
;MLTINASPNAPAANSQLMGGFWSGVSQLSTGKKRGAIGQAQMQLVQQLLAAELNASAFGSIPATGSFAAWESAFCGTNANAVKNAQQQAASFNSQGDNSTFTPGTSADSKFARFIANLLFWDKYTN
;
A
#
# COMPACT_ATOMS: atom_id res chain seq x y z
N MET A 1 12.26 9.11 -0.41
CA MET A 1 11.11 8.62 0.38
C MET A 1 9.83 8.86 -0.40
N LEU A 2 8.96 7.87 -0.47
CA LEU A 2 7.65 8.06 -1.10
C LEU A 2 6.77 8.85 -0.14
N THR A 3 6.27 10.00 -0.59
CA THR A 3 5.31 10.79 0.19
C THR A 3 3.98 10.78 -0.54
N ILE A 4 2.95 10.26 0.11
CA ILE A 4 1.57 10.34 -0.35
C ILE A 4 0.83 11.23 0.62
N ASN A 5 0.37 12.37 0.13
CA ASN A 5 -0.44 13.26 0.95
C ASN A 5 -1.90 12.80 0.84
N ALA A 6 -2.38 12.13 1.86
CA ALA A 6 -3.75 11.60 1.92
C ALA A 6 -4.76 12.63 2.45
N SER A 7 -4.50 13.92 2.25
CA SER A 7 -5.46 14.94 2.64
C SER A 7 -6.78 14.75 1.86
N PRO A 8 -7.93 14.71 2.53
CA PRO A 8 -9.21 14.55 1.85
C PRO A 8 -9.53 15.71 0.90
N ASN A 9 -8.81 16.81 1.02
CA ASN A 9 -8.99 17.99 0.16
C ASN A 9 -8.01 18.01 -1.01
N ALA A 10 -7.23 16.94 -1.23
CA ALA A 10 -6.26 16.86 -2.32
C ALA A 10 -6.62 15.69 -3.26
N PRO A 11 -7.45 15.93 -4.29
CA PRO A 11 -7.89 14.87 -5.20
C PRO A 11 -6.75 14.09 -5.86
N ALA A 12 -5.64 14.77 -6.18
CA ALA A 12 -4.47 14.11 -6.77
C ALA A 12 -3.82 13.10 -5.82
N ALA A 13 -3.76 13.41 -4.52
CA ALA A 13 -3.21 12.49 -3.52
C ALA A 13 -4.10 11.27 -3.32
N ASN A 14 -5.42 11.44 -3.32
CA ASN A 14 -6.36 10.32 -3.24
C ASN A 14 -6.24 9.40 -4.46
N SER A 15 -6.02 9.94 -5.65
CA SER A 15 -5.82 9.13 -6.85
C SER A 15 -4.52 8.35 -6.80
N GLN A 16 -3.46 8.89 -6.22
CA GLN A 16 -2.21 8.17 -5.99
C GLN A 16 -2.39 7.03 -4.98
N LEU A 17 -3.07 7.30 -3.87
CA LEU A 17 -3.39 6.29 -2.86
C LEU A 17 -4.19 5.13 -3.47
N MET A 18 -5.25 5.45 -4.20
CA MET A 18 -6.05 4.44 -4.89
C MET A 18 -5.21 3.67 -5.92
N GLY A 19 -4.30 4.34 -6.60
CA GLY A 19 -3.36 3.71 -7.51
C GLY A 19 -2.50 2.65 -6.83
N GLY A 20 -2.07 2.90 -5.60
CA GLY A 20 -1.31 1.92 -4.83
C GLY A 20 -2.07 0.62 -4.59
N PHE A 21 -3.39 0.71 -4.34
CA PHE A 21 -4.22 -0.47 -4.16
C PHE A 21 -4.58 -1.17 -5.48
N TRP A 22 -4.75 -0.42 -6.57
CA TRP A 22 -5.25 -0.96 -7.84
C TRP A 22 -4.18 -1.23 -8.88
N SER A 23 -2.92 -0.79 -8.66
CA SER A 23 -1.83 -1.10 -9.57
C SER A 23 -1.50 -2.58 -9.58
N GLY A 24 -1.17 -3.11 -10.76
CA GLY A 24 -0.72 -4.48 -10.89
C GLY A 24 0.58 -4.72 -10.14
N VAL A 25 0.67 -5.85 -9.45
CA VAL A 25 1.90 -6.27 -8.79
C VAL A 25 2.94 -6.72 -9.82
N SER A 26 2.54 -7.56 -10.76
CA SER A 26 3.44 -8.16 -11.75
C SER A 26 3.72 -7.27 -12.96
N GLN A 27 2.84 -6.31 -13.24
CA GLN A 27 2.91 -5.51 -14.47
C GLN A 27 2.71 -4.02 -14.18
N LEU A 28 3.35 -3.20 -15.01
CA LEU A 28 3.09 -1.77 -15.10
C LEU A 28 1.73 -1.50 -15.74
N SER A 29 1.27 -0.25 -15.69
CA SER A 29 0.02 0.16 -16.35
C SER A 29 0.07 -0.06 -17.87
N THR A 30 1.26 -0.10 -18.45
CA THR A 30 1.50 -0.36 -19.87
C THR A 30 1.47 -1.85 -20.24
N GLY A 31 1.37 -2.75 -19.26
CA GLY A 31 1.45 -4.19 -19.46
C GLY A 31 2.87 -4.76 -19.41
N LYS A 32 3.89 -3.91 -19.32
CA LYS A 32 5.29 -4.36 -19.20
C LYS A 32 5.51 -5.00 -17.83
N LYS A 33 6.21 -6.13 -17.81
CA LYS A 33 6.46 -6.86 -16.56
C LYS A 33 7.42 -6.10 -15.64
N ARG A 34 7.09 -6.06 -14.34
CA ARG A 34 8.01 -5.56 -13.30
C ARG A 34 9.08 -6.61 -12.99
N GLY A 35 10.26 -6.16 -12.59
CA GLY A 35 11.26 -7.05 -12.02
C GLY A 35 10.85 -7.55 -10.63
N ALA A 36 11.64 -8.47 -10.08
CA ALA A 36 11.31 -9.14 -8.81
C ALA A 36 11.22 -8.16 -7.64
N ILE A 37 12.10 -7.16 -7.58
CA ILE A 37 12.09 -6.14 -6.53
C ILE A 37 10.85 -5.25 -6.66
N GLY A 38 10.53 -4.80 -7.87
CA GLY A 38 9.33 -4.00 -8.11
C GLY A 38 8.05 -4.72 -7.74
N GLN A 39 7.96 -6.01 -8.03
CA GLN A 39 6.81 -6.84 -7.61
C GLN A 39 6.71 -6.92 -6.09
N ALA A 40 7.83 -7.15 -5.40
CA ALA A 40 7.86 -7.19 -3.94
C ALA A 40 7.48 -5.83 -3.34
N GLN A 41 7.97 -4.74 -3.92
CA GLN A 41 7.61 -3.38 -3.49
C GLN A 41 6.11 -3.13 -3.63
N MET A 42 5.50 -3.54 -4.72
CA MET A 42 4.05 -3.36 -4.91
C MET A 42 3.23 -4.21 -3.94
N GLN A 43 3.67 -5.42 -3.61
CA GLN A 43 3.04 -6.22 -2.56
C GLN A 43 3.15 -5.54 -1.20
N LEU A 44 4.33 -5.01 -0.88
CA LEU A 44 4.54 -4.29 0.38
C LEU A 44 3.68 -3.04 0.44
N VAL A 45 3.63 -2.22 -0.61
CA VAL A 45 2.90 -0.96 -0.57
C VAL A 45 1.41 -1.16 -0.35
N GLN A 46 0.82 -2.19 -0.91
CA GLN A 46 -0.60 -2.51 -0.68
C GLN A 46 -0.87 -2.78 0.80
N GLN A 47 0.00 -3.56 1.45
CA GLN A 47 -0.10 -3.83 2.89
C GLN A 47 0.25 -2.60 3.73
N LEU A 48 1.25 -1.84 3.33
CA LEU A 48 1.70 -0.66 4.06
C LEU A 48 0.63 0.45 4.06
N LEU A 49 0.01 0.71 2.92
CA LEU A 49 -1.07 1.70 2.83
C LEU A 49 -2.27 1.27 3.69
N ALA A 50 -2.65 0.00 3.64
CA ALA A 50 -3.72 -0.52 4.50
C ALA A 50 -3.34 -0.42 5.98
N ALA A 51 -2.10 -0.71 6.33
CA ALA A 51 -1.61 -0.63 7.71
C ALA A 51 -1.63 0.80 8.25
N GLU A 52 -1.22 1.77 7.44
CA GLU A 52 -1.25 3.18 7.83
C GLU A 52 -2.69 3.69 8.02
N LEU A 53 -3.61 3.28 7.16
CA LEU A 53 -5.02 3.61 7.32
C LEU A 53 -5.61 2.97 8.58
N ASN A 54 -5.27 1.72 8.86
CA ASN A 54 -5.72 1.03 10.08
C ASN A 54 -5.18 1.70 11.35
N ALA A 55 -3.91 2.08 11.34
CA ALA A 55 -3.30 2.78 12.48
C ALA A 55 -3.96 4.15 12.70
N SER A 56 -4.25 4.88 11.62
CA SER A 56 -4.92 6.17 11.69
C SER A 56 -6.35 6.05 12.21
N ALA A 57 -7.08 5.01 11.77
CA ALA A 57 -8.48 4.81 12.16
C ALA A 57 -8.65 4.29 13.59
N PHE A 58 -7.74 3.40 14.05
CA PHE A 58 -7.90 2.66 15.31
C PHE A 58 -6.82 2.93 16.35
N GLY A 59 -5.78 3.70 16.02
CA GLY A 59 -4.65 3.95 16.92
C GLY A 59 -3.80 2.72 17.21
N SER A 60 -3.89 1.69 16.36
CA SER A 60 -3.18 0.42 16.55
C SER A 60 -1.68 0.58 16.32
N ILE A 61 -0.90 -0.23 17.03
CA ILE A 61 0.57 -0.24 16.94
C ILE A 61 1.02 -1.64 16.50
N PRO A 62 1.99 -1.77 15.55
CA PRO A 62 2.50 -3.07 15.16
C PRO A 62 3.13 -3.84 16.34
N ALA A 63 2.80 -5.13 16.47
CA ALA A 63 3.45 -6.01 17.45
C ALA A 63 4.88 -6.34 17.04
N THR A 64 5.15 -6.43 15.75
CA THR A 64 6.46 -6.73 15.18
C THR A 64 6.75 -5.76 14.05
N GLY A 65 7.95 -5.18 14.06
CA GLY A 65 8.34 -4.18 13.06
C GLY A 65 7.80 -2.79 13.40
N SER A 66 7.92 -1.89 12.45
CA SER A 66 7.47 -0.50 12.59
C SER A 66 7.17 0.09 11.21
N PHE A 67 6.32 1.12 11.17
CA PHE A 67 6.05 1.84 9.92
C PHE A 67 7.33 2.42 9.31
N ALA A 68 8.22 2.99 10.13
CA ALA A 68 9.48 3.56 9.66
C ALA A 68 10.36 2.49 9.01
N ALA A 69 10.45 1.29 9.59
CA ALA A 69 11.22 0.19 9.02
C ALA A 69 10.60 -0.31 7.71
N TRP A 70 9.28 -0.39 7.62
CA TRP A 70 8.59 -0.82 6.42
C TRP A 70 8.72 0.19 5.27
N GLU A 71 8.62 1.46 5.58
CA GLU A 71 8.83 2.54 4.60
C GLU A 71 10.29 2.53 4.09
N SER A 72 11.25 2.36 4.98
CA SER A 72 12.66 2.24 4.62
C SER A 72 12.91 1.04 3.72
N ALA A 73 12.33 -0.11 4.03
CA ALA A 73 12.44 -1.31 3.20
C ALA A 73 11.84 -1.09 1.81
N PHE A 74 10.68 -0.44 1.74
CA PHE A 74 10.02 -0.12 0.48
C PHE A 74 10.89 0.76 -0.43
N CYS A 75 11.58 1.73 0.15
CA CYS A 75 12.47 2.64 -0.59
C CYS A 75 13.82 2.02 -0.93
N GLY A 76 14.14 0.85 -0.39
CA GLY A 76 15.40 0.16 -0.62
C GLY A 76 15.34 -0.84 -1.77
N THR A 77 16.47 -1.48 -2.02
CA THR A 77 16.63 -2.48 -3.09
C THR A 77 16.86 -3.90 -2.56
N ASN A 78 16.76 -4.10 -1.25
CA ASN A 78 16.95 -5.42 -0.64
C ASN A 78 15.64 -6.19 -0.65
N ALA A 79 15.55 -7.19 -1.53
CA ALA A 79 14.34 -7.98 -1.73
C ALA A 79 13.90 -8.71 -0.45
N ASN A 80 14.84 -9.20 0.37
CA ASN A 80 14.49 -9.87 1.62
C ASN A 80 13.89 -8.88 2.65
N ALA A 81 14.45 -7.68 2.74
CA ALA A 81 13.91 -6.64 3.61
C ALA A 81 12.49 -6.24 3.19
N VAL A 82 12.24 -6.11 1.88
CA VAL A 82 10.91 -5.80 1.34
C VAL A 82 9.91 -6.91 1.69
N LYS A 83 10.29 -8.16 1.49
CA LYS A 83 9.43 -9.32 1.78
C LYS A 83 9.12 -9.44 3.28
N ASN A 84 10.11 -9.23 4.14
CA ASN A 84 9.92 -9.27 5.59
C ASN A 84 8.97 -8.15 6.04
N ALA A 85 9.14 -6.95 5.51
CA ALA A 85 8.25 -5.83 5.80
C ALA A 85 6.82 -6.13 5.35
N GLN A 86 6.66 -6.72 4.17
CA GLN A 86 5.34 -7.11 3.66
C GLN A 86 4.65 -8.11 4.59
N GLN A 87 5.37 -9.12 5.07
CA GLN A 87 4.81 -10.11 6.00
C GLN A 87 4.42 -9.48 7.33
N GLN A 88 5.24 -8.59 7.87
CA GLN A 88 4.96 -7.90 9.12
C GLN A 88 3.75 -6.96 8.97
N ALA A 89 3.66 -6.21 7.89
CA ALA A 89 2.53 -5.34 7.61
C ALA A 89 1.23 -6.13 7.42
N ALA A 90 1.30 -7.26 6.72
CA ALA A 90 0.15 -8.16 6.55
C ALA A 90 -0.34 -8.71 7.90
N SER A 91 0.58 -9.12 8.78
CA SER A 91 0.24 -9.57 10.14
C SER A 91 -0.43 -8.46 10.94
N PHE A 92 0.09 -7.25 10.85
CA PHE A 92 -0.52 -6.08 11.50
C PHE A 92 -1.94 -5.85 11.01
N ASN A 93 -2.17 -5.93 9.70
CA ASN A 93 -3.51 -5.75 9.13
C ASN A 93 -4.49 -6.85 9.57
N SER A 94 -3.99 -8.07 9.79
CA SER A 94 -4.82 -9.19 10.24
C SER A 94 -5.20 -9.12 11.73
N GLN A 95 -4.51 -8.31 12.53
CA GLN A 95 -4.83 -8.15 13.96
C GLN A 95 -6.25 -7.64 14.21
N GLY A 96 -6.82 -6.88 13.26
CA GLY A 96 -8.16 -6.34 13.36
C GLY A 96 -9.27 -7.28 12.91
N ASP A 97 -8.95 -8.45 12.36
CA ASP A 97 -9.94 -9.34 11.75
C ASP A 97 -10.98 -9.89 12.75
N ASN A 98 -10.64 -9.90 14.04
CA ASN A 98 -11.54 -10.34 15.11
C ASN A 98 -12.23 -9.16 15.84
N SER A 99 -12.09 -7.95 15.34
CA SER A 99 -12.72 -6.79 15.98
C SER A 99 -14.23 -6.78 15.72
N THR A 100 -14.98 -6.18 16.65
CA THR A 100 -16.43 -5.98 16.51
C THR A 100 -16.75 -4.77 15.64
N PHE A 101 -15.76 -4.24 14.92
CA PHE A 101 -15.91 -3.08 14.07
C PHE A 101 -16.88 -3.36 12.92
N THR A 102 -17.88 -2.50 12.78
CA THR A 102 -18.80 -2.55 11.64
C THR A 102 -18.35 -1.55 10.59
N PRO A 103 -17.92 -2.00 9.41
CA PRO A 103 -17.53 -1.08 8.34
C PRO A 103 -18.70 -0.21 7.93
N GLY A 104 -18.39 1.03 7.57
CA GLY A 104 -19.36 1.92 6.93
C GLY A 104 -19.70 1.46 5.51
N THR A 105 -20.54 2.25 4.84
CA THR A 105 -20.89 2.00 3.43
C THR A 105 -19.63 2.09 2.57
N SER A 106 -19.36 1.05 1.79
CA SER A 106 -18.26 1.05 0.84
C SER A 106 -18.55 1.99 -0.32
N ALA A 107 -17.53 2.73 -0.76
CA ALA A 107 -17.59 3.44 -2.03
C ALA A 107 -17.67 2.42 -3.18
N ASP A 108 -18.27 2.83 -4.32
CA ASP A 108 -18.31 2.01 -5.51
C ASP A 108 -16.88 1.67 -5.96
N SER A 109 -16.56 0.37 -6.06
CA SER A 109 -15.24 -0.09 -6.48
C SER A 109 -14.87 0.36 -7.89
N LYS A 110 -15.86 0.52 -8.78
CA LYS A 110 -15.63 1.05 -10.13
C LYS A 110 -15.16 2.48 -10.11
N PHE A 111 -15.73 3.30 -9.23
CA PHE A 111 -15.31 4.68 -9.06
C PHE A 111 -13.88 4.76 -8.51
N ALA A 112 -13.56 3.94 -7.51
CA ALA A 112 -12.22 3.89 -6.94
C ALA A 112 -11.17 3.51 -7.99
N ARG A 113 -11.47 2.52 -8.84
CA ARG A 113 -10.59 2.14 -9.96
C ARG A 113 -10.46 3.25 -11.00
N PHE A 114 -11.56 3.92 -11.29
CA PHE A 114 -11.57 5.00 -12.28
C PHE A 114 -10.66 6.15 -11.89
N ILE A 115 -10.64 6.54 -10.61
CA ILE A 115 -9.80 7.65 -10.14
C ILE A 115 -8.36 7.21 -9.83
N ALA A 116 -8.07 5.90 -9.82
CA ALA A 116 -6.75 5.38 -9.45
C ALA A 116 -5.68 5.82 -10.46
N ASN A 117 -4.65 6.49 -9.96
CA ASN A 117 -3.50 6.88 -10.77
C ASN A 117 -2.49 5.73 -10.82
N LEU A 118 -2.64 4.84 -11.78
CA LEU A 118 -1.76 3.69 -11.94
C LEU A 118 -0.38 4.10 -12.44
N LEU A 119 -0.32 5.13 -13.28
CA LEU A 119 0.92 5.61 -13.88
C LEU A 119 1.93 6.09 -12.82
N PHE A 120 1.44 6.65 -11.71
CA PHE A 120 2.30 7.07 -10.60
C PHE A 120 3.17 5.92 -10.07
N TRP A 121 2.66 4.69 -10.12
CA TRP A 121 3.32 3.50 -9.57
C TRP A 121 4.19 2.76 -10.60
N ASP A 122 4.24 3.23 -11.84
CA ASP A 122 5.05 2.61 -12.91
C ASP A 122 6.55 2.81 -12.72
N LYS A 123 6.97 3.65 -11.81
CA LYS A 123 8.39 3.86 -11.48
C LYS A 123 9.06 2.66 -10.78
N TYR A 124 8.27 1.76 -10.21
CA TYR A 124 8.78 0.57 -9.53
C TYR A 124 8.91 -0.58 -10.53
N THR A 125 10.00 -0.56 -11.30
CA THR A 125 10.22 -1.46 -12.44
C THR A 125 11.22 -2.58 -12.16
N ASN A 126 12.08 -2.41 -11.14
CA ASN A 126 13.20 -3.32 -10.91
C ASN A 126 12.80 -4.74 -10.47
#